data_8253839dd90dc11125bd96bf318dd069
#
_entry.id   8253839dd90dc11125bd96bf318dd069
#
_cell.length_a   1.000
_cell.length_b   1.000
_cell.length_c   1.000
_cell.angle_alpha   90.00
_cell.angle_beta   90.00
_cell.angle_gamma   90.00
#
_symmetry.space_group_name_H-M   'P 1'
#
loop_
_entity.id
_entity.type
_entity.pdbx_description
1 polymer ?
#
loop_
_entity_poly.entity_id
_entity_poly.type
_entity_poly.pdbx_seq_one_letter_code
_entity_poly.pdbx_strand_id
1 'polypeptide(L)'
;YMDGGRIAIDFVHADRFIPTAYNSRGEVTGAVFVERVKKGRAWYTRLESHQLTDAGYTVQNKAFISYQEAELGVPAALTSVDEWADLEENLVMGYRNGDTLEHPLFVYFKMPFANHIDAESPLGVSVCARAAGLMEQADRQYSRILWEFEGAELAVDASVGALQADGKGLPAGKQRLFRSLNLEKGTTGDLYEVFSPAIRDASLFNGLNQLLRRIEFNCNLSYGTLSDPQNQEKTAEEIRMSKQRSYAAVCNIQKSLQTSLEHLVWVMDYYTSLCQLAPDGEYEVTFNWGDGVLTDTGAEYAQMKAMVDANILKPEKLLAWYFGISEEEAKDYIPAQDTLDFGE
;
A
#
# COMPACT_ATOMS: atom_id res chain seq x y z
N TYR A 1 -16.34 16.40 1.53
CA TYR A 1 -16.82 17.64 2.16
C TYR A 1 -16.65 18.84 1.21
N MET A 2 -17.23 19.95 1.61
CA MET A 2 -17.13 21.20 0.84
C MET A 2 -16.05 22.10 1.45
N ASP A 3 -15.14 22.56 0.63
CA ASP A 3 -14.12 23.54 1.00
C ASP A 3 -14.02 24.65 -0.06
N GLY A 4 -14.25 25.90 0.35
CA GLY A 4 -14.17 27.07 -0.55
C GLY A 4 -15.01 26.97 -1.82
N GLY A 5 -16.15 26.26 -1.78
CA GLY A 5 -17.03 26.04 -2.95
C GLY A 5 -16.57 24.93 -3.90
N ARG A 6 -15.66 24.08 -3.45
CA ARG A 6 -15.19 22.86 -4.16
C ARG A 6 -15.39 21.63 -3.31
N ILE A 7 -15.58 20.49 -3.96
CA ILE A 7 -15.62 19.20 -3.29
C ILE A 7 -14.16 18.79 -2.98
N ALA A 8 -13.87 18.56 -1.71
CA ALA A 8 -12.60 18.08 -1.22
C ALA A 8 -12.73 16.66 -0.70
N ILE A 9 -11.65 15.88 -0.77
CA ILE A 9 -11.58 14.48 -0.35
C ILE A 9 -10.39 14.32 0.58
N ASP A 10 -10.64 13.75 1.75
CA ASP A 10 -9.59 13.34 2.69
C ASP A 10 -9.44 11.82 2.71
N PHE A 11 -8.20 11.35 2.79
CA PHE A 11 -7.87 9.95 2.94
C PHE A 11 -7.58 9.64 4.40
N VAL A 12 -8.41 8.79 4.99
CA VAL A 12 -8.26 8.39 6.39
C VAL A 12 -7.65 6.99 6.47
N HIS A 13 -6.57 6.87 7.23
CA HIS A 13 -5.94 5.57 7.49
C HIS A 13 -6.80 4.69 8.40
N ALA A 14 -6.62 3.37 8.30
CA ALA A 14 -7.42 2.39 9.03
C ALA A 14 -7.35 2.52 10.56
N ASP A 15 -6.26 3.05 11.11
CA ASP A 15 -6.08 3.31 12.54
C ASP A 15 -6.90 4.49 13.08
N ARG A 16 -7.45 5.31 12.18
CA ARG A 16 -8.28 6.48 12.48
C ARG A 16 -9.74 6.31 12.02
N PHE A 17 -10.09 5.13 11.53
CA PHE A 17 -11.40 4.76 11.06
C PHE A 17 -11.97 3.65 11.93
N ILE A 18 -13.04 3.93 12.67
CA ILE A 18 -13.66 2.98 13.59
C ILE A 18 -15.09 2.71 13.10
N PRO A 19 -15.35 1.59 12.43
CA PRO A 19 -16.69 1.24 12.00
C PRO A 19 -17.57 0.91 13.22
N THR A 20 -18.81 1.41 13.20
CA THR A 20 -19.74 1.30 14.33
C THR A 20 -21.05 0.57 13.99
N ALA A 21 -21.41 0.53 12.70
CA ALA A 21 -22.61 -0.13 12.24
C ALA A 21 -22.42 -0.76 10.86
N TYR A 22 -23.18 -1.83 10.62
CA TYR A 22 -23.17 -2.58 9.36
C TYR A 22 -24.60 -2.92 8.96
N ASN A 23 -24.84 -3.02 7.66
CA ASN A 23 -26.10 -3.56 7.14
C ASN A 23 -26.05 -5.12 7.07
N SER A 24 -27.14 -5.72 6.64
CA SER A 24 -27.26 -7.19 6.49
C SER A 24 -26.30 -7.79 5.46
N ARG A 25 -25.71 -6.97 4.59
CA ARG A 25 -24.69 -7.39 3.60
C ARG A 25 -23.25 -7.25 4.11
N GLY A 26 -23.09 -6.75 5.35
CA GLY A 26 -21.77 -6.48 5.94
C GLY A 26 -21.10 -5.21 5.38
N GLU A 27 -21.85 -4.31 4.77
CA GLU A 27 -21.37 -2.99 4.35
C GLU A 27 -21.41 -2.04 5.54
N VAL A 28 -20.40 -1.17 5.66
CA VAL A 28 -20.29 -0.21 6.77
C VAL A 28 -21.33 0.91 6.57
N THR A 29 -22.28 1.03 7.50
CA THR A 29 -23.30 2.07 7.51
C THR A 29 -23.07 3.13 8.56
N GLY A 30 -22.18 2.87 9.51
CA GLY A 30 -21.75 3.84 10.52
C GLY A 30 -20.27 3.72 10.81
N ALA A 31 -19.63 4.87 11.03
CA ALA A 31 -18.22 4.94 11.37
C ALA A 31 -17.91 6.19 12.19
N VAL A 32 -16.81 6.11 12.96
CA VAL A 32 -16.20 7.25 13.63
C VAL A 32 -14.83 7.50 13.05
N PHE A 33 -14.61 8.72 12.58
CA PHE A 33 -13.32 9.22 12.14
C PHE A 33 -12.63 9.95 13.29
N VAL A 34 -11.34 9.69 13.47
CA VAL A 34 -10.53 10.27 14.54
C VAL A 34 -9.51 11.22 13.95
N GLU A 35 -9.64 12.49 14.28
CA GLU A 35 -8.66 13.50 13.92
C GLU A 35 -7.95 14.00 15.18
N ARG A 36 -6.63 14.18 15.10
CA ARG A 36 -5.82 14.68 16.22
C ARG A 36 -4.93 15.82 15.80
N VAL A 37 -4.96 16.87 16.61
CA VAL A 37 -4.14 18.07 16.43
C VAL A 37 -3.41 18.39 17.73
N LYS A 38 -2.12 18.68 17.65
CA LYS A 38 -1.33 19.12 18.80
C LYS A 38 -1.19 20.63 18.78
N LYS A 39 -1.70 21.30 19.83
CA LYS A 39 -1.50 22.74 20.05
C LYS A 39 -0.74 22.96 21.36
N GLY A 40 0.51 23.37 21.26
CA GLY A 40 1.38 23.56 22.44
C GLY A 40 1.65 22.25 23.18
N ARG A 41 1.15 22.16 24.42
CA ARG A 41 1.28 20.95 25.27
C ARG A 41 0.04 20.07 25.27
N ALA A 42 -1.04 20.52 24.65
CA ALA A 42 -2.30 19.80 24.62
C ALA A 42 -2.52 19.08 23.28
N TRP A 43 -3.15 17.92 23.37
CA TRP A 43 -3.67 17.16 22.23
C TRP A 43 -5.17 17.37 22.16
N TYR A 44 -5.63 17.81 21.02
CA TYR A 44 -7.04 17.91 20.70
C TYR A 44 -7.43 16.75 19.80
N THR A 45 -8.53 16.06 20.15
CA THR A 45 -9.05 14.93 19.38
C THR A 45 -10.47 15.24 18.98
N ARG A 46 -10.77 15.23 17.68
CA ARG A 46 -12.13 15.29 17.13
C ARG A 46 -12.58 13.88 16.77
N LEU A 47 -13.79 13.54 17.22
CA LEU A 47 -14.50 12.35 16.80
C LEU A 47 -15.65 12.79 15.92
N GLU A 48 -15.58 12.44 14.64
CA GLU A 48 -16.62 12.67 13.65
C GLU A 48 -17.37 11.36 13.43
N SER A 49 -18.59 11.26 13.94
CA SER A 49 -19.43 10.06 13.85
C SER A 49 -20.45 10.20 12.75
N HIS A 50 -20.40 9.29 11.81
CA HIS A 50 -21.37 9.14 10.72
C HIS A 50 -22.28 7.95 10.97
N GLN A 51 -23.57 8.11 10.76
CA GLN A 51 -24.53 7.02 10.93
C GLN A 51 -25.67 7.10 9.92
N LEU A 52 -25.83 6.06 9.12
CA LEU A 52 -26.96 5.85 8.23
C LEU A 52 -27.94 4.89 8.89
N THR A 53 -29.19 5.35 9.05
CA THR A 53 -30.29 4.57 9.60
C THR A 53 -31.52 4.75 8.73
N ASP A 54 -32.57 3.96 8.97
CA ASP A 54 -33.87 4.14 8.30
C ASP A 54 -34.52 5.52 8.58
N ALA A 55 -34.08 6.19 9.66
CA ALA A 55 -34.57 7.53 10.02
C ALA A 55 -33.76 8.67 9.33
N GLY A 56 -32.68 8.35 8.63
CA GLY A 56 -31.84 9.31 7.93
C GLY A 56 -30.37 9.17 8.22
N TYR A 57 -29.59 10.06 7.66
CA TYR A 57 -28.14 10.13 7.81
C TYR A 57 -27.73 11.27 8.75
N THR A 58 -26.93 10.94 9.75
CA THR A 58 -26.48 11.90 10.76
C THR A 58 -24.96 11.96 10.84
N VAL A 59 -24.44 13.16 11.04
CA VAL A 59 -23.03 13.42 11.33
C VAL A 59 -22.93 14.15 12.65
N GLN A 60 -22.10 13.66 13.57
CA GLN A 60 -21.88 14.29 14.87
C GLN A 60 -20.40 14.54 15.08
N ASN A 61 -20.04 15.78 15.45
CA ASN A 61 -18.69 16.19 15.78
C ASN A 61 -18.57 16.40 17.29
N LYS A 62 -17.57 15.79 17.92
CA LYS A 62 -17.23 15.99 19.33
C LYS A 62 -15.73 16.19 19.47
N ALA A 63 -15.34 17.24 20.17
CA ALA A 63 -13.95 17.52 20.48
C ALA A 63 -13.59 17.15 21.92
N PHE A 64 -12.35 16.77 22.13
CA PHE A 64 -11.76 16.41 23.42
C PHE A 64 -10.38 17.02 23.53
N ILE A 65 -9.94 17.29 24.77
CA ILE A 65 -8.60 17.79 25.09
C ILE A 65 -7.92 16.88 26.10
N SER A 66 -6.66 16.54 25.83
CA SER A 66 -5.79 15.80 26.75
C SER A 66 -4.38 16.41 26.78
N TYR A 67 -3.67 16.22 27.88
CA TYR A 67 -2.24 16.53 27.97
C TYR A 67 -1.36 15.30 27.77
N GLN A 68 -1.95 14.14 27.57
CA GLN A 68 -1.29 12.88 27.27
C GLN A 68 -1.70 12.41 25.86
N GLU A 69 -0.72 11.97 25.08
CA GLU A 69 -0.95 11.57 23.67
C GLU A 69 -1.87 10.35 23.54
N ALA A 70 -1.78 9.39 24.46
CA ALA A 70 -2.56 8.16 24.39
C ALA A 70 -3.99 8.28 24.93
N GLU A 71 -4.37 9.42 25.53
CA GLU A 71 -5.66 9.61 26.18
C GLU A 71 -6.58 10.51 25.35
N LEU A 72 -7.88 10.19 25.36
CA LEU A 72 -8.90 11.04 24.75
C LEU A 72 -9.08 12.34 25.58
N GLY A 73 -9.02 12.24 26.89
CA GLY A 73 -9.15 13.38 27.82
C GLY A 73 -10.61 13.78 28.10
N VAL A 74 -10.83 15.06 28.26
CA VAL A 74 -12.14 15.64 28.64
C VAL A 74 -12.79 16.35 27.42
N PRO A 75 -14.13 16.48 27.40
CA PRO A 75 -14.80 17.22 26.33
C PRO A 75 -14.31 18.66 26.21
N ALA A 76 -14.15 19.15 25.00
CA ALA A 76 -13.77 20.51 24.65
C ALA A 76 -14.71 21.06 23.58
N ALA A 77 -14.76 22.38 23.42
CA ALA A 77 -15.51 22.98 22.32
C ALA A 77 -14.76 22.81 20.98
N LEU A 78 -15.49 22.64 19.89
CA LEU A 78 -14.92 22.60 18.54
C LEU A 78 -14.12 23.87 18.22
N THR A 79 -14.60 25.02 18.67
CA THR A 79 -13.94 26.33 18.53
C THR A 79 -12.56 26.44 19.19
N SER A 80 -12.14 25.43 19.98
CA SER A 80 -10.79 25.38 20.56
C SER A 80 -9.69 25.10 19.50
N VAL A 81 -10.09 24.66 18.32
CA VAL A 81 -9.23 24.37 17.17
C VAL A 81 -9.77 25.17 16.00
N ASP A 82 -8.95 26.04 15.39
CA ASP A 82 -9.39 26.98 14.38
C ASP A 82 -9.98 26.26 13.14
N GLU A 83 -9.39 25.12 12.78
CA GLU A 83 -9.81 24.27 11.68
C GLU A 83 -11.18 23.61 11.90
N TRP A 84 -11.65 23.55 13.14
CA TRP A 84 -12.94 22.94 13.53
C TRP A 84 -13.99 23.98 13.95
N ALA A 85 -13.63 25.27 13.98
CA ALA A 85 -14.48 26.32 14.55
C ALA A 85 -15.82 26.48 13.82
N ASP A 86 -15.82 26.24 12.52
CA ASP A 86 -17.00 26.37 11.65
C ASP A 86 -17.79 25.04 11.50
N LEU A 87 -17.36 23.95 12.17
CA LEU A 87 -18.04 22.69 12.12
C LEU A 87 -19.26 22.66 13.05
N GLU A 88 -20.36 22.15 12.58
CA GLU A 88 -21.56 21.92 13.40
C GLU A 88 -21.41 20.64 14.23
N GLU A 89 -21.89 20.66 15.48
CA GLU A 89 -21.86 19.48 16.36
C GLU A 89 -22.77 18.36 15.87
N ASN A 90 -23.94 18.71 15.28
CA ASN A 90 -24.92 17.75 14.80
C ASN A 90 -25.48 18.19 13.46
N LEU A 91 -25.32 17.36 12.47
CA LEU A 91 -25.83 17.54 11.12
C LEU A 91 -26.77 16.40 10.76
N VAL A 92 -27.90 16.72 10.15
CA VAL A 92 -28.79 15.74 9.51
C VAL A 92 -28.75 15.98 8.02
N MET A 93 -28.39 14.96 7.28
CA MET A 93 -28.19 15.01 5.83
C MET A 93 -29.26 14.18 5.13
N GLY A 94 -29.70 14.65 3.98
CA GLY A 94 -30.71 13.99 3.14
C GLY A 94 -30.81 14.67 1.79
N TYR A 95 -31.65 14.14 0.92
CA TYR A 95 -31.93 14.79 -0.34
C TYR A 95 -32.78 16.05 -0.15
N ARG A 96 -32.73 16.98 -1.10
CA ARG A 96 -33.52 18.23 -1.08
C ARG A 96 -35.04 18.00 -1.07
N ASN A 97 -35.48 16.89 -1.65
CA ASN A 97 -36.91 16.50 -1.66
C ASN A 97 -37.38 15.90 -0.32
N GLY A 98 -36.46 15.73 0.66
CA GLY A 98 -36.74 15.16 1.97
C GLY A 98 -36.54 13.65 2.04
N ASP A 99 -36.14 13.00 0.96
CA ASP A 99 -35.82 11.57 0.97
C ASP A 99 -34.55 11.29 1.77
N THR A 100 -34.46 10.10 2.34
CA THR A 100 -33.28 9.60 3.05
C THR A 100 -32.21 9.13 2.08
N LEU A 101 -30.95 9.22 2.49
CA LEU A 101 -29.82 8.71 1.69
C LEU A 101 -29.83 7.18 1.67
N GLU A 102 -29.44 6.62 0.53
CA GLU A 102 -29.29 5.16 0.34
C GLU A 102 -27.94 4.65 0.80
N HIS A 103 -26.91 5.50 0.73
CA HIS A 103 -25.53 5.18 1.08
C HIS A 103 -24.95 6.22 2.03
N PRO A 104 -23.94 5.86 2.85
CA PRO A 104 -23.23 6.81 3.69
C PRO A 104 -22.40 7.80 2.85
N LEU A 105 -22.19 9.01 3.37
CA LEU A 105 -21.38 10.05 2.72
C LEU A 105 -19.88 9.90 2.99
N PHE A 106 -19.44 8.71 3.31
CA PHE A 106 -18.05 8.30 3.37
C PHE A 106 -17.85 7.01 2.59
N VAL A 107 -16.63 6.78 2.12
CA VAL A 107 -16.31 5.60 1.32
C VAL A 107 -15.34 4.72 2.07
N TYR A 108 -15.67 3.44 2.16
CA TYR A 108 -14.81 2.42 2.76
C TYR A 108 -14.25 1.50 1.68
N PHE A 109 -12.92 1.55 1.48
CA PHE A 109 -12.24 0.59 0.63
C PHE A 109 -11.94 -0.69 1.41
N LYS A 110 -12.65 -1.76 1.09
CA LYS A 110 -12.47 -3.07 1.71
C LYS A 110 -11.53 -3.94 0.89
N MET A 111 -10.42 -4.38 1.49
CA MET A 111 -9.56 -5.39 0.88
C MET A 111 -10.34 -6.71 0.71
N PRO A 112 -10.32 -7.34 -0.49
CA PRO A 112 -11.15 -8.51 -0.81
C PRO A 112 -10.54 -9.82 -0.30
N PHE A 113 -10.01 -9.81 0.93
CA PHE A 113 -9.47 -10.98 1.60
C PHE A 113 -10.31 -11.36 2.79
N ALA A 114 -10.51 -12.68 2.97
CA ALA A 114 -11.23 -13.19 4.12
C ALA A 114 -10.52 -12.81 5.42
N ASN A 115 -11.27 -12.26 6.36
CA ASN A 115 -10.77 -11.93 7.68
C ASN A 115 -10.52 -13.23 8.46
N HIS A 116 -9.25 -13.51 8.74
CA HIS A 116 -8.80 -14.67 9.51
C HIS A 116 -8.43 -14.29 10.95
N ILE A 117 -8.45 -13.01 11.28
CA ILE A 117 -8.21 -12.49 12.63
C ILE A 117 -9.52 -12.57 13.43
N ASP A 118 -10.60 -12.14 12.79
CA ASP A 118 -11.96 -12.20 13.34
C ASP A 118 -12.92 -12.64 12.22
N ALA A 119 -13.34 -13.91 12.29
CA ALA A 119 -14.19 -14.52 11.26
C ALA A 119 -15.61 -13.95 11.23
N GLU A 120 -16.07 -13.34 12.33
CA GLU A 120 -17.40 -12.72 12.42
C GLU A 120 -17.40 -11.25 11.94
N SER A 121 -16.22 -10.64 11.83
CA SER A 121 -16.08 -9.27 11.37
C SER A 121 -16.23 -9.18 9.85
N PRO A 122 -17.09 -8.29 9.33
CA PRO A 122 -17.22 -8.06 7.88
C PRO A 122 -16.07 -7.22 7.30
N LEU A 123 -15.13 -6.76 8.13
CA LEU A 123 -14.01 -5.94 7.70
C LEU A 123 -12.99 -6.73 6.89
N GLY A 124 -12.36 -6.06 5.93
CA GLY A 124 -11.21 -6.60 5.22
C GLY A 124 -9.95 -6.63 6.08
N VAL A 125 -8.99 -7.44 5.68
CA VAL A 125 -7.67 -7.52 6.33
C VAL A 125 -6.58 -7.14 5.33
N SER A 126 -5.43 -6.68 5.85
CA SER A 126 -4.29 -6.34 5.02
C SER A 126 -3.84 -7.53 4.16
N VAL A 127 -3.29 -7.26 2.97
CA VAL A 127 -2.63 -8.27 2.10
C VAL A 127 -1.59 -9.07 2.87
N CYS A 128 -0.85 -8.42 3.76
CA CYS A 128 0.22 -9.05 4.55
C CYS A 128 -0.25 -9.66 5.88
N ALA A 129 -1.54 -9.59 6.23
CA ALA A 129 -2.03 -10.05 7.52
C ALA A 129 -1.67 -11.52 7.81
N ARG A 130 -1.79 -12.39 6.78
CA ARG A 130 -1.42 -13.82 6.90
C ARG A 130 0.08 -14.06 7.00
N ALA A 131 0.89 -13.09 6.62
CA ALA A 131 2.34 -13.19 6.62
C ALA A 131 2.99 -12.44 7.80
N ALA A 132 2.23 -11.77 8.66
CA ALA A 132 2.77 -10.90 9.71
C ALA A 132 3.82 -11.60 10.59
N GLY A 133 3.55 -12.82 11.08
CA GLY A 133 4.52 -13.59 11.87
C GLY A 133 5.75 -14.05 11.07
N LEU A 134 5.60 -14.27 9.76
CA LEU A 134 6.74 -14.61 8.88
C LEU A 134 7.59 -13.36 8.58
N MET A 135 6.98 -12.20 8.46
CA MET A 135 7.69 -10.92 8.28
C MET A 135 8.55 -10.61 9.51
N GLU A 136 8.00 -10.82 10.71
CA GLU A 136 8.78 -10.69 11.96
C GLU A 136 9.97 -11.67 12.01
N GLN A 137 9.76 -12.93 11.57
CA GLN A 137 10.85 -13.90 11.48
C GLN A 137 11.90 -13.53 10.44
N ALA A 138 11.49 -12.97 9.29
CA ALA A 138 12.39 -12.50 8.26
C ALA A 138 13.25 -11.32 8.75
N ASP A 139 12.64 -10.37 9.45
CA ASP A 139 13.34 -9.25 10.07
C ASP A 139 14.37 -9.71 11.11
N ARG A 140 13.98 -10.63 11.98
CA ARG A 140 14.91 -11.26 12.93
C ARG A 140 16.04 -12.02 12.23
N GLN A 141 15.74 -12.71 11.14
CA GLN A 141 16.77 -13.42 10.35
C GLN A 141 17.71 -12.44 9.68
N TYR A 142 17.22 -11.35 9.14
CA TYR A 142 18.04 -10.29 8.56
C TYR A 142 18.95 -9.65 9.61
N SER A 143 18.44 -9.37 10.79
CA SER A 143 19.22 -8.87 11.92
C SER A 143 20.34 -9.84 12.32
N ARG A 144 20.10 -11.18 12.26
CA ARG A 144 21.14 -12.20 12.51
C ARG A 144 22.21 -12.19 11.43
N ILE A 145 21.84 -11.96 10.18
CA ILE A 145 22.80 -11.83 9.07
C ILE A 145 23.74 -10.64 9.32
N LEU A 146 23.17 -9.49 9.66
CA LEU A 146 23.97 -8.30 9.98
C LEU A 146 24.91 -8.55 11.16
N TRP A 147 24.39 -9.19 12.22
CA TRP A 147 25.20 -9.55 13.39
C TRP A 147 26.32 -10.54 13.05
N GLU A 148 26.08 -11.52 12.16
CA GLU A 148 27.10 -12.47 11.71
C GLU A 148 28.25 -11.75 10.99
N PHE A 149 27.93 -10.78 10.12
CA PHE A 149 28.96 -9.97 9.44
C PHE A 149 29.74 -9.09 10.43
N GLU A 150 29.07 -8.44 11.37
CA GLU A 150 29.70 -7.64 12.41
C GLU A 150 30.56 -8.51 13.34
N GLY A 151 30.02 -9.65 13.77
CA GLY A 151 30.70 -10.59 14.68
C GLY A 151 31.88 -11.32 14.04
N ALA A 152 31.85 -11.49 12.71
CA ALA A 152 32.90 -12.13 11.94
C ALA A 152 33.98 -11.13 11.42
N GLU A 153 33.89 -9.87 11.79
CA GLU A 153 34.86 -8.86 11.38
C GLU A 153 36.26 -9.28 11.82
N LEU A 154 37.23 -9.21 10.89
CA LEU A 154 38.62 -9.54 11.16
C LEU A 154 39.16 -8.74 12.35
N ALA A 155 39.64 -9.42 13.35
CA ALA A 155 40.22 -8.78 14.52
C ALA A 155 41.53 -9.44 14.92
N VAL A 156 42.39 -8.67 15.55
CA VAL A 156 43.63 -9.13 16.16
C VAL A 156 43.46 -9.08 17.68
N ASP A 157 43.39 -10.25 18.31
CA ASP A 157 43.36 -10.39 19.74
C ASP A 157 44.82 -10.30 20.27
N ALA A 158 45.10 -9.25 21.01
CA ALA A 158 46.44 -9.02 21.54
C ALA A 158 46.43 -8.82 23.07
N SER A 159 47.47 -9.24 23.75
CA SER A 159 47.60 -8.98 25.18
C SER A 159 47.76 -7.48 25.46
N VAL A 160 47.20 -7.02 26.56
CA VAL A 160 47.30 -5.62 26.99
C VAL A 160 48.77 -5.17 27.05
N GLY A 161 49.67 -6.06 27.47
CA GLY A 161 51.13 -5.75 27.52
C GLY A 161 51.77 -5.57 26.13
N ALA A 162 51.30 -6.32 25.12
CA ALA A 162 51.79 -6.17 23.75
C ALA A 162 51.30 -4.87 23.10
N LEU A 163 50.10 -4.44 23.39
CA LEU A 163 49.51 -3.19 22.87
C LEU A 163 50.08 -1.94 23.52
N GLN A 164 50.64 -2.06 24.72
CA GLN A 164 51.21 -0.94 25.50
C GLN A 164 52.75 -0.84 25.42
N ALA A 165 53.42 -1.77 24.73
CA ALA A 165 54.86 -1.86 24.71
C ALA A 165 55.55 -0.56 24.25
N ASP A 166 54.91 0.24 23.39
CA ASP A 166 55.47 1.50 22.87
C ASP A 166 54.89 2.76 23.54
N GLY A 167 54.02 2.63 24.57
CA GLY A 167 53.42 3.75 25.28
C GLY A 167 52.44 4.63 24.49
N LYS A 168 52.13 4.24 23.23
CA LYS A 168 51.31 5.04 22.33
C LYS A 168 49.84 4.58 22.22
N GLY A 169 49.45 3.52 22.93
CA GLY A 169 48.12 2.95 22.85
C GLY A 169 47.75 2.36 21.46
N LEU A 170 46.51 2.05 21.25
CA LEU A 170 46.01 1.55 19.97
C LEU A 170 46.16 2.60 18.86
N PRO A 171 46.56 2.23 17.64
CA PRO A 171 46.64 3.15 16.52
C PRO A 171 45.30 3.85 16.27
N ALA A 172 45.30 5.16 16.13
CA ALA A 172 44.08 5.94 15.89
C ALA A 172 43.39 5.44 14.61
N GLY A 173 42.05 5.20 14.67
CA GLY A 173 41.23 4.72 13.54
C GLY A 173 41.25 3.21 13.31
N LYS A 174 42.06 2.43 14.06
CA LYS A 174 42.10 0.95 13.95
C LYS A 174 41.58 0.23 15.20
N GLN A 175 40.80 0.89 16.04
CA GLN A 175 40.27 0.34 17.29
C GLN A 175 39.38 -0.88 17.08
N ARG A 176 38.69 -0.99 15.93
CA ARG A 176 37.90 -2.17 15.57
C ARG A 176 38.72 -3.40 15.21
N LEU A 177 39.96 -3.20 14.72
CA LEU A 177 40.85 -4.28 14.32
C LEU A 177 41.55 -4.93 15.51
N PHE A 178 41.83 -4.18 16.58
CA PHE A 178 42.55 -4.70 17.74
C PHE A 178 41.64 -4.85 18.94
N ARG A 179 41.55 -6.07 19.47
CA ARG A 179 40.86 -6.36 20.73
C ARG A 179 41.88 -6.65 21.80
N SER A 180 41.77 -5.99 22.96
CA SER A 180 42.66 -6.28 24.09
C SER A 180 42.05 -7.36 24.98
N LEU A 181 42.74 -8.47 25.13
CA LEU A 181 42.39 -9.55 26.03
C LEU A 181 43.39 -9.67 27.14
N ASN A 182 42.92 -9.98 28.36
CA ASN A 182 43.81 -10.39 29.48
C ASN A 182 44.24 -11.86 29.25
N LEU A 183 45.16 -12.08 28.35
CA LEU A 183 45.78 -13.37 28.14
C LEU A 183 46.78 -13.58 29.27
N GLU A 184 46.47 -14.45 30.23
CA GLU A 184 47.45 -14.94 31.18
C GLU A 184 48.55 -15.66 30.40
N LYS A 185 49.82 -15.40 30.75
CA LYS A 185 50.99 -16.07 30.15
C LYS A 185 50.91 -17.58 30.39
N GLY A 186 50.24 -18.29 29.47
CA GLY A 186 50.45 -19.72 29.34
C GLY A 186 51.85 -19.98 28.75
N THR A 187 52.41 -21.13 29.05
CA THR A 187 53.79 -21.56 28.77
C THR A 187 54.21 -21.61 27.29
N THR A 188 53.34 -21.16 26.35
CA THR A 188 53.63 -21.09 24.91
C THR A 188 53.10 -19.73 24.41
N GLY A 189 53.98 -18.76 24.34
CA GLY A 189 53.65 -17.36 24.27
C GLY A 189 53.37 -16.80 22.88
N ASP A 190 52.19 -17.00 22.34
CA ASP A 190 51.75 -16.11 21.27
C ASP A 190 51.09 -14.88 21.90
N LEU A 191 51.72 -13.73 21.70
CA LEU A 191 51.29 -12.42 22.23
C LEU A 191 50.08 -11.88 21.46
N TYR A 192 49.67 -12.52 20.37
CA TYR A 192 48.54 -12.14 19.53
C TYR A 192 47.94 -13.35 18.83
N GLU A 193 46.63 -13.29 18.56
CA GLU A 193 45.88 -14.25 17.76
C GLU A 193 45.02 -13.51 16.74
N VAL A 194 44.93 -14.04 15.54
CA VAL A 194 44.07 -13.45 14.50
C VAL A 194 42.71 -14.13 14.53
N PHE A 195 41.69 -13.36 14.88
CA PHE A 195 40.29 -13.80 14.84
C PHE A 195 39.73 -13.58 13.43
N SER A 196 39.50 -14.65 12.71
CA SER A 196 38.94 -14.64 11.36
C SER A 196 37.99 -15.83 11.17
N PRO A 197 36.82 -15.82 11.78
CA PRO A 197 35.86 -16.91 11.65
C PRO A 197 35.30 -16.99 10.23
N ALA A 198 34.94 -18.20 9.78
CA ALA A 198 34.23 -18.38 8.53
C ALA A 198 32.79 -17.89 8.68
N ILE A 199 32.36 -17.02 7.76
CA ILE A 199 30.98 -16.48 7.73
C ILE A 199 30.06 -17.54 7.10
N ARG A 200 28.91 -17.78 7.72
CA ARG A 200 27.87 -18.72 7.23
C ARG A 200 26.88 -18.03 6.31
N ASP A 201 27.32 -17.15 5.45
CA ASP A 201 26.52 -16.28 4.60
C ASP A 201 25.52 -17.05 3.73
N ALA A 202 25.97 -18.04 2.98
CA ALA A 202 25.13 -18.80 2.06
C ALA A 202 23.92 -19.46 2.76
N SER A 203 24.12 -20.09 3.93
CA SER A 203 23.05 -20.73 4.68
C SER A 203 22.08 -19.72 5.29
N LEU A 204 22.57 -18.58 5.75
CA LEU A 204 21.77 -17.50 6.33
C LEU A 204 20.92 -16.81 5.28
N PHE A 205 21.49 -16.47 4.11
CA PHE A 205 20.73 -15.90 2.99
C PHE A 205 19.74 -16.90 2.41
N ASN A 206 20.08 -18.17 2.28
CA ASN A 206 19.13 -19.21 1.87
C ASN A 206 17.95 -19.32 2.84
N GLY A 207 18.20 -19.25 4.15
CA GLY A 207 17.14 -19.22 5.17
C GLY A 207 16.21 -18.02 5.03
N LEU A 208 16.77 -16.83 4.83
CA LEU A 208 16.01 -15.61 4.57
C LEU A 208 15.18 -15.74 3.28
N ASN A 209 15.78 -16.23 2.21
CA ASN A 209 15.10 -16.41 0.93
C ASN A 209 13.91 -17.38 1.03
N GLN A 210 14.00 -18.45 1.83
CA GLN A 210 12.87 -19.35 2.10
C GLN A 210 11.75 -18.67 2.89
N LEU A 211 12.07 -17.77 3.82
CA LEU A 211 11.07 -16.96 4.52
C LEU A 211 10.36 -16.01 3.56
N LEU A 212 11.12 -15.31 2.71
CA LEU A 212 10.56 -14.41 1.70
C LEU A 212 9.60 -15.15 0.75
N ARG A 213 9.94 -16.36 0.29
CA ARG A 213 9.05 -17.19 -0.53
C ARG A 213 7.75 -17.55 0.18
N ARG A 214 7.81 -17.85 1.48
CA ARG A 214 6.60 -18.11 2.27
C ARG A 214 5.74 -16.85 2.45
N ILE A 215 6.37 -15.68 2.59
CA ILE A 215 5.69 -14.38 2.63
C ILE A 215 4.98 -14.14 1.31
N GLU A 216 5.68 -14.31 0.17
CA GLU A 216 5.08 -14.20 -1.17
C GLU A 216 3.84 -15.09 -1.31
N PHE A 217 3.94 -16.36 -0.88
CA PHE A 217 2.82 -17.28 -0.94
C PHE A 217 1.62 -16.79 -0.14
N ASN A 218 1.83 -16.34 1.11
CA ASN A 218 0.75 -15.89 1.99
C ASN A 218 0.15 -14.55 1.57
N CYS A 219 0.93 -13.69 0.89
CA CYS A 219 0.47 -12.41 0.34
C CYS A 219 -0.12 -12.52 -1.07
N ASN A 220 -0.25 -13.74 -1.62
CA ASN A 220 -0.67 -13.98 -3.00
C ASN A 220 0.25 -13.33 -4.06
N LEU A 221 1.53 -13.13 -3.74
CA LEU A 221 2.52 -12.63 -4.67
C LEU A 221 3.14 -13.79 -5.48
N SER A 222 3.65 -13.46 -6.66
CA SER A 222 4.44 -14.39 -7.47
C SER A 222 5.77 -14.67 -6.81
N TYR A 223 6.29 -15.89 -6.96
CA TYR A 223 7.64 -16.20 -6.53
C TYR A 223 8.67 -15.40 -7.30
N GLY A 224 9.63 -14.82 -6.60
CA GLY A 224 10.64 -13.92 -7.16
C GLY A 224 10.23 -12.45 -7.18
N THR A 225 9.13 -12.08 -6.51
CA THR A 225 8.74 -10.68 -6.27
C THR A 225 9.58 -10.07 -5.13
N LEU A 226 9.77 -10.81 -4.05
CA LEU A 226 10.57 -10.46 -2.87
C LEU A 226 11.79 -11.36 -2.73
N SER A 227 11.64 -12.66 -3.04
CA SER A 227 12.71 -13.65 -3.00
C SER A 227 13.57 -13.61 -4.25
N ASP A 228 14.81 -14.05 -4.13
CA ASP A 228 15.67 -14.21 -5.30
C ASP A 228 15.05 -15.22 -6.28
N PRO A 229 14.86 -14.83 -7.55
CA PRO A 229 14.43 -15.76 -8.57
C PRO A 229 15.54 -16.80 -8.77
N GLN A 230 15.22 -18.08 -8.58
CA GLN A 230 16.16 -19.13 -8.96
C GLN A 230 16.35 -19.07 -10.47
N ASN A 231 17.61 -19.03 -10.91
CA ASN A 231 18.04 -19.10 -12.30
C ASN A 231 17.73 -20.49 -12.90
N GLN A 232 16.46 -20.85 -12.99
CA GLN A 232 16.01 -21.94 -13.83
C GLN A 232 15.40 -21.32 -15.09
N GLU A 233 15.88 -21.72 -16.24
CA GLU A 233 15.23 -21.41 -17.51
C GLU A 233 13.79 -21.89 -17.44
N LYS A 234 12.86 -20.96 -17.18
CA LYS A 234 11.41 -21.23 -17.16
C LYS A 234 10.87 -20.93 -18.55
N THR A 235 10.00 -21.80 -19.02
CA THR A 235 9.23 -21.53 -20.25
C THR A 235 8.29 -20.34 -20.02
N ALA A 236 7.89 -19.65 -21.07
CA ALA A 236 6.94 -18.54 -21.01
C ALA A 236 5.61 -18.97 -20.32
N GLU A 237 5.21 -20.22 -20.49
CA GLU A 237 4.02 -20.82 -19.89
C GLU A 237 4.16 -20.94 -18.35
N GLU A 238 5.31 -21.43 -17.87
CA GLU A 238 5.59 -21.53 -16.43
C GLU A 238 5.66 -20.17 -15.75
N ILE A 239 6.19 -19.16 -16.44
CA ILE A 239 6.20 -17.76 -15.97
C ILE A 239 4.76 -17.24 -15.87
N ARG A 240 3.91 -17.47 -16.88
CA ARG A 240 2.50 -17.10 -16.86
C ARG A 240 1.75 -17.76 -15.70
N MET A 241 1.88 -19.08 -15.54
CA MET A 241 1.25 -19.80 -14.44
C MET A 241 1.70 -19.32 -13.08
N SER A 242 2.99 -19.01 -12.91
CA SER A 242 3.51 -18.48 -11.64
C SER A 242 2.94 -17.09 -11.31
N LYS A 243 2.65 -16.27 -12.32
CA LYS A 243 2.08 -14.93 -12.17
C LYS A 243 0.55 -14.92 -12.03
N GLN A 244 -0.14 -15.97 -12.41
CA GLN A 244 -1.61 -16.04 -12.42
C GLN A 244 -2.22 -15.77 -11.06
N ARG A 245 -1.61 -16.24 -9.97
CA ARG A 245 -2.08 -16.00 -8.60
C ARG A 245 -2.02 -14.52 -8.22
N SER A 246 -0.91 -13.84 -8.52
CA SER A 246 -0.77 -12.40 -8.29
C SER A 246 -1.76 -11.60 -9.12
N TYR A 247 -1.93 -11.98 -10.37
CA TYR A 247 -2.90 -11.35 -11.26
C TYR A 247 -4.33 -11.46 -10.71
N ALA A 248 -4.76 -12.65 -10.32
CA ALA A 248 -6.08 -12.86 -9.73
C ALA A 248 -6.28 -12.01 -8.45
N ALA A 249 -5.25 -11.92 -7.60
CA ALA A 249 -5.30 -11.09 -6.40
C ALA A 249 -5.42 -9.61 -6.75
N VAL A 250 -4.64 -9.12 -7.71
CA VAL A 250 -4.70 -7.72 -8.19
C VAL A 250 -6.06 -7.41 -8.81
N CYS A 251 -6.59 -8.27 -9.69
CA CYS A 251 -7.92 -8.08 -10.28
C CYS A 251 -9.03 -8.02 -9.23
N ASN A 252 -8.95 -8.82 -8.16
CA ASN A 252 -9.92 -8.76 -7.08
C ASN A 252 -9.83 -7.45 -6.29
N ILE A 253 -8.60 -6.95 -6.05
CA ILE A 253 -8.38 -5.66 -5.41
C ILE A 253 -8.90 -4.53 -6.29
N GLN A 254 -8.63 -4.55 -7.59
CA GLN A 254 -9.13 -3.57 -8.55
C GLN A 254 -10.68 -3.53 -8.58
N LYS A 255 -11.35 -4.68 -8.59
CA LYS A 255 -12.81 -4.76 -8.52
C LYS A 255 -13.36 -4.15 -7.22
N SER A 256 -12.73 -4.45 -6.08
CA SER A 256 -13.14 -3.85 -4.80
C SER A 256 -12.91 -2.34 -4.77
N LEU A 257 -11.78 -1.88 -5.33
CA LEU A 257 -11.49 -0.46 -5.45
C LEU A 257 -12.46 0.25 -6.40
N GLN A 258 -12.81 -0.39 -7.53
CA GLN A 258 -13.81 0.13 -8.45
C GLN A 258 -15.14 0.40 -7.76
N THR A 259 -15.67 -0.57 -7.00
CA THR A 259 -16.91 -0.38 -6.24
C THR A 259 -16.81 0.80 -5.26
N SER A 260 -15.65 0.96 -4.61
CA SER A 260 -15.42 2.11 -3.70
C SER A 260 -15.35 3.44 -4.44
N LEU A 261 -14.74 3.47 -5.63
CA LEU A 261 -14.66 4.67 -6.46
C LEU A 261 -16.02 5.03 -7.09
N GLU A 262 -16.83 4.05 -7.47
CA GLU A 262 -18.22 4.27 -7.91
C GLU A 262 -19.05 4.93 -6.80
N HIS A 263 -18.91 4.44 -5.56
CA HIS A 263 -19.53 5.08 -4.40
C HIS A 263 -18.99 6.49 -4.16
N LEU A 264 -17.68 6.72 -4.34
CA LEU A 264 -17.09 8.06 -4.22
C LEU A 264 -17.68 9.04 -5.23
N VAL A 265 -17.83 8.62 -6.49
CA VAL A 265 -18.46 9.45 -7.53
C VAL A 265 -19.92 9.77 -7.17
N TRP A 266 -20.66 8.79 -6.64
CA TRP A 266 -22.02 9.02 -6.13
C TRP A 266 -22.04 10.07 -4.99
N VAL A 267 -21.11 10.01 -4.04
CA VAL A 267 -20.99 11.02 -2.97
C VAL A 267 -20.67 12.40 -3.56
N MET A 268 -19.79 12.46 -4.56
CA MET A 268 -19.46 13.73 -5.24
C MET A 268 -20.67 14.31 -5.97
N ASP A 269 -21.45 13.48 -6.66
CA ASP A 269 -22.69 13.89 -7.33
C ASP A 269 -23.73 14.38 -6.32
N TYR A 270 -23.90 13.71 -5.19
CA TYR A 270 -24.74 14.17 -4.09
C TYR A 270 -24.35 15.58 -3.63
N TYR A 271 -23.08 15.85 -3.37
CA TYR A 271 -22.63 17.20 -2.99
C TYR A 271 -22.78 18.22 -4.12
N THR A 272 -22.60 17.81 -5.35
CA THR A 272 -22.80 18.67 -6.53
C THR A 272 -24.26 19.14 -6.60
N SER A 273 -25.21 18.23 -6.45
CA SER A 273 -26.64 18.54 -6.43
C SER A 273 -27.04 19.31 -5.18
N LEU A 274 -26.54 18.94 -4.00
CA LEU A 274 -26.86 19.60 -2.73
C LEU A 274 -26.42 21.08 -2.76
N CYS A 275 -25.22 21.35 -3.23
CA CYS A 275 -24.61 22.68 -3.25
C CYS A 275 -24.86 23.43 -4.57
N GLN A 276 -25.58 22.85 -5.53
CA GLN A 276 -25.86 23.42 -6.86
C GLN A 276 -24.57 23.88 -7.60
N LEU A 277 -23.55 23.04 -7.59
CA LEU A 277 -22.29 23.33 -8.24
C LEU A 277 -22.36 23.18 -9.76
N ALA A 278 -23.21 22.29 -10.24
CA ALA A 278 -23.49 22.05 -11.65
C ALA A 278 -24.98 21.71 -11.84
N PRO A 279 -25.51 21.85 -13.07
CA PRO A 279 -26.83 21.32 -13.42
C PRO A 279 -26.87 19.79 -13.22
N ASP A 280 -28.05 19.28 -12.83
CA ASP A 280 -28.26 17.84 -12.74
C ASP A 280 -28.05 17.18 -14.12
N GLY A 281 -27.37 16.03 -14.13
CA GLY A 281 -27.03 15.30 -15.35
C GLY A 281 -26.86 13.81 -15.09
N GLU A 282 -26.86 13.02 -16.16
CA GLU A 282 -26.50 11.61 -16.11
C GLU A 282 -25.00 11.46 -16.32
N TYR A 283 -24.36 10.53 -15.61
CA TYR A 283 -22.95 10.21 -15.76
C TYR A 283 -22.74 8.71 -15.88
N GLU A 284 -21.72 8.33 -16.63
CA GLU A 284 -21.24 6.96 -16.72
C GLU A 284 -19.80 6.91 -16.23
N VAL A 285 -19.52 5.97 -15.34
CA VAL A 285 -18.19 5.79 -14.78
C VAL A 285 -17.50 4.59 -15.43
N THR A 286 -16.40 4.84 -16.10
CA THR A 286 -15.59 3.80 -16.74
C THR A 286 -14.21 3.74 -16.10
N PHE A 287 -13.70 2.53 -15.85
CA PHE A 287 -12.38 2.31 -15.28
C PHE A 287 -11.50 1.56 -16.25
N ASN A 288 -10.35 2.13 -16.56
CA ASN A 288 -9.33 1.46 -17.35
C ASN A 288 -8.20 1.01 -16.42
N TRP A 289 -8.25 -0.24 -16.00
CA TRP A 289 -7.17 -0.87 -15.25
C TRP A 289 -6.16 -1.43 -16.26
N GLY A 290 -5.00 -0.77 -16.41
CA GLY A 290 -3.96 -1.28 -17.28
C GLY A 290 -3.56 -2.73 -16.90
N ASP A 291 -3.57 -3.64 -17.87
CA ASP A 291 -3.29 -5.08 -17.68
C ASP A 291 -1.80 -5.40 -17.42
N GLY A 292 -1.05 -4.48 -16.84
CA GLY A 292 0.41 -4.47 -16.72
C GLY A 292 1.09 -5.68 -16.05
N VAL A 293 0.35 -6.72 -15.64
CA VAL A 293 0.94 -7.86 -14.92
C VAL A 293 1.07 -9.13 -15.76
N LEU A 294 0.26 -9.31 -16.80
CA LEU A 294 0.23 -10.57 -17.58
C LEU A 294 0.27 -10.42 -19.09
N THR A 295 0.01 -9.27 -19.62
CA THR A 295 0.04 -9.06 -21.05
C THR A 295 1.47 -8.81 -21.51
N ASP A 296 2.01 -9.74 -22.27
CA ASP A 296 3.11 -9.47 -23.18
C ASP A 296 2.55 -8.56 -24.28
N THR A 297 2.54 -7.25 -23.97
CA THR A 297 2.03 -6.22 -24.90
C THR A 297 2.72 -6.31 -26.27
N GLY A 298 3.92 -6.87 -26.33
CA GLY A 298 4.63 -7.15 -27.57
C GLY A 298 3.98 -8.30 -28.36
N ALA A 299 3.60 -9.37 -27.68
CA ALA A 299 2.91 -10.50 -28.33
C ALA A 299 1.49 -10.14 -28.77
N GLU A 300 0.73 -9.38 -27.94
CA GLU A 300 -0.59 -8.88 -28.33
C GLU A 300 -0.52 -7.89 -29.50
N TYR A 301 0.42 -6.96 -29.45
CA TYR A 301 0.66 -6.06 -30.58
C TYR A 301 0.98 -6.83 -31.87
N ALA A 302 1.86 -7.83 -31.79
CA ALA A 302 2.20 -8.67 -32.95
C ALA A 302 0.98 -9.43 -33.46
N GLN A 303 0.13 -9.96 -32.60
CA GLN A 303 -1.10 -10.66 -32.97
C GLN A 303 -2.13 -9.71 -33.59
N MET A 304 -2.38 -8.54 -32.96
CA MET A 304 -3.30 -7.55 -33.53
C MET A 304 -2.79 -6.99 -34.86
N LYS A 305 -1.48 -6.74 -34.96
CA LYS A 305 -0.85 -6.33 -36.22
C LYS A 305 -1.02 -7.38 -37.31
N ALA A 306 -0.82 -8.66 -37.00
CA ALA A 306 -1.07 -9.74 -37.96
C ALA A 306 -2.54 -9.81 -38.42
N MET A 307 -3.49 -9.49 -37.53
CA MET A 307 -4.91 -9.39 -37.89
C MET A 307 -5.20 -8.18 -38.78
N VAL A 308 -4.52 -7.06 -38.58
CA VAL A 308 -4.60 -5.86 -39.42
C VAL A 308 -4.01 -6.18 -40.80
N ASP A 309 -2.83 -6.81 -40.87
CA ASP A 309 -2.16 -7.20 -42.11
C ASP A 309 -2.99 -8.23 -42.91
N ALA A 310 -3.77 -9.05 -42.18
CA ALA A 310 -4.72 -10.01 -42.81
C ALA A 310 -6.10 -9.38 -43.16
N ASN A 311 -6.30 -8.07 -42.96
CA ASN A 311 -7.57 -7.36 -43.15
C ASN A 311 -8.74 -7.92 -42.31
N ILE A 312 -8.44 -8.57 -41.16
CA ILE A 312 -9.44 -9.06 -40.18
C ILE A 312 -9.81 -8.00 -39.19
N LEU A 313 -8.83 -7.15 -38.82
CA LEU A 313 -8.99 -6.07 -37.87
C LEU A 313 -8.72 -4.71 -38.54
N LYS A 314 -9.50 -3.69 -38.19
CA LYS A 314 -9.28 -2.34 -38.69
C LYS A 314 -8.04 -1.71 -38.05
N PRO A 315 -7.20 -0.96 -38.80
CA PRO A 315 -6.02 -0.29 -38.24
C PRO A 315 -6.35 0.66 -37.10
N GLU A 316 -7.52 1.33 -37.16
CA GLU A 316 -7.98 2.24 -36.09
C GLU A 316 -8.10 1.55 -34.74
N LYS A 317 -8.54 0.30 -34.71
CA LYS A 317 -8.65 -0.49 -33.47
C LYS A 317 -7.31 -0.84 -32.87
N LEU A 318 -6.31 -1.14 -33.70
CA LEU A 318 -4.95 -1.38 -33.24
C LEU A 318 -4.35 -0.11 -32.63
N LEU A 319 -4.53 1.04 -33.30
CA LEU A 319 -4.01 2.32 -32.83
C LEU A 319 -4.74 2.80 -31.57
N ALA A 320 -6.07 2.67 -31.52
CA ALA A 320 -6.86 2.98 -30.35
C ALA A 320 -6.40 2.19 -29.10
N TRP A 321 -6.18 0.87 -29.29
CA TRP A 321 -5.67 0.00 -28.23
C TRP A 321 -4.24 0.38 -27.81
N TYR A 322 -3.34 0.64 -28.78
CA TYR A 322 -1.93 0.89 -28.49
C TYR A 322 -1.68 2.25 -27.80
N PHE A 323 -2.40 3.28 -28.22
CA PHE A 323 -2.28 4.63 -27.67
C PHE A 323 -3.29 4.94 -26.55
N GLY A 324 -4.27 4.07 -26.29
CA GLY A 324 -5.31 4.30 -25.30
C GLY A 324 -6.24 5.47 -25.66
N ILE A 325 -6.48 5.70 -26.93
CA ILE A 325 -7.33 6.76 -27.48
C ILE A 325 -8.63 6.21 -28.05
N SER A 326 -9.59 7.08 -28.36
CA SER A 326 -10.83 6.66 -29.02
C SER A 326 -10.58 6.19 -30.48
N GLU A 327 -11.47 5.33 -31.01
CA GLU A 327 -11.38 4.88 -32.42
C GLU A 327 -11.53 6.08 -33.40
N GLU A 328 -12.22 7.13 -32.98
CA GLU A 328 -12.39 8.34 -33.80
C GLU A 328 -11.07 9.15 -33.88
N GLU A 329 -10.40 9.35 -32.77
CA GLU A 329 -9.08 9.99 -32.73
C GLU A 329 -8.02 9.15 -33.46
N ALA A 330 -8.11 7.81 -33.34
CA ALA A 330 -7.18 6.92 -34.01
C ALA A 330 -7.21 7.01 -35.53
N LYS A 331 -8.32 7.44 -36.14
CA LYS A 331 -8.44 7.65 -37.58
C LYS A 331 -7.52 8.76 -38.09
N ASP A 332 -7.30 9.81 -37.29
CA ASP A 332 -6.44 10.93 -37.65
C ASP A 332 -4.96 10.55 -37.74
N TYR A 333 -4.57 9.42 -37.13
CA TYR A 333 -3.20 8.89 -37.16
C TYR A 333 -2.95 7.97 -38.38
N ILE A 334 -4.00 7.59 -39.13
CA ILE A 334 -3.87 6.75 -40.33
C ILE A 334 -3.67 7.65 -41.51
N PRO A 335 -2.53 7.53 -42.25
CA PRO A 335 -2.33 8.30 -43.44
C PRO A 335 -3.42 7.96 -44.48
N ALA A 336 -3.94 8.99 -45.16
CA ALA A 336 -4.87 8.78 -46.25
C ALA A 336 -4.23 7.84 -47.29
N GLN A 337 -4.90 6.74 -47.60
CA GLN A 337 -4.46 5.88 -48.72
C GLN A 337 -4.55 6.70 -50.00
N ASP A 338 -3.39 7.06 -50.55
CA ASP A 338 -3.32 7.51 -51.94
C ASP A 338 -3.86 6.39 -52.83
N THR A 339 -5.08 6.55 -53.30
CA THR A 339 -5.60 5.78 -54.42
C THR A 339 -4.75 6.16 -55.63
N LEU A 340 -3.72 5.36 -55.89
CA LEU A 340 -3.04 5.42 -57.20
C LEU A 340 -4.07 5.04 -58.25
N ASP A 341 -4.66 6.08 -58.83
CA ASP A 341 -5.51 5.98 -60.01
C ASP A 341 -4.59 5.59 -61.18
N PHE A 342 -4.53 4.30 -61.49
CA PHE A 342 -3.96 3.83 -62.74
C PHE A 342 -5.01 4.09 -63.81
N GLY A 343 -5.00 5.34 -64.34
CA GLY A 343 -5.78 5.70 -65.51
C GLY A 343 -5.48 4.74 -66.65
N GLU A 344 -6.53 4.27 -67.29
CA GLU A 344 -6.55 3.48 -68.51
C GLU A 344 -5.87 4.20 -69.70
#